data_4b33c441679a2a19cec8455fd86ae3df
#
_entry.id   4b33c441679a2a19cec8455fd86ae3df
#
_cell.length_a   1.000
_cell.length_b   1.000
_cell.length_c   1.000
_cell.angle_alpha   90.00
_cell.angle_beta   90.00
_cell.angle_gamma   90.00
#
_symmetry.space_group_name_H-M   'P 1'
#
loop_
_entity.id
_entity.type
_entity.pdbx_description
1 polymer ?
#
loop_
_entity_poly.entity_id
_entity_poly.type
_entity_poly.pdbx_seq_one_letter_code
_entity_poly.pdbx_strand_id
1 'polypeptide(L)'
;MSEFRIEHDSMGEVRVPSGAKWRAQTQRAVENFPISGRPLEPSHIAALGLIKAVAAEVNGELGVIDKDMAEAIAQAAADVAENEHDADFPIDVFQTGSGTSSNMNANEVIATLAEERLGRPVHANDHVNASQSSNDVFPTSIHVAAATEVTFHLLPSLRHLAAALREKAIEFDGVVKSGRTHLMDATPVTLGQEFGGYATQVEHGVVRVSAALEHVLELPLGGTAVGTGINTPQGFAQEAIAKLREATGIPFQEAADHFEAQGAQDSIVELSGQLKVVAVSLTKIANDLRWMGSGPRAGLGEINLPDLQPGSSIMPGKVNPVIPEATAMVAAQVIGNDAAITFAGASGNFELNVQLPLIARNILESIRLLANVSRLLADRCVAGITANVERLREYAESSPSIVTPLNKYVGYEEAAKIAKQALAERKTIREVVIERGHVAAGKLTEEQLDAALDVLSMTRP
;
A
#
# COMPACT_ATOMS: atom_id res chain seq x y z
N MET A 1 -8.40 15.88 -43.16
CA MET A 1 -7.81 14.55 -42.97
C MET A 1 -8.95 13.62 -42.57
N SER A 2 -8.94 12.34 -43.00
CA SER A 2 -9.96 11.38 -42.58
C SER A 2 -9.88 11.20 -41.07
N GLU A 3 -11.00 11.10 -40.38
CA GLU A 3 -11.10 10.89 -38.93
C GLU A 3 -10.52 9.53 -38.51
N PHE A 4 -10.44 8.56 -39.46
CA PHE A 4 -9.97 7.20 -39.29
C PHE A 4 -9.04 6.76 -40.42
N ARG A 5 -8.12 5.84 -40.11
CA ARG A 5 -7.35 5.05 -41.07
C ARG A 5 -7.81 3.59 -41.03
N ILE A 6 -7.55 2.85 -42.11
CA ILE A 6 -7.85 1.41 -42.19
C ILE A 6 -6.58 0.65 -41.86
N GLU A 7 -6.68 -0.23 -40.91
CA GLU A 7 -5.65 -1.18 -40.51
C GLU A 7 -6.14 -2.61 -40.81
N HIS A 8 -5.20 -3.56 -40.84
CA HIS A 8 -5.48 -4.95 -41.16
C HIS A 8 -4.85 -5.88 -40.12
N ASP A 9 -5.55 -6.95 -39.77
CA ASP A 9 -5.03 -8.10 -39.05
C ASP A 9 -5.52 -9.42 -39.70
N SER A 10 -5.27 -10.54 -39.05
CA SER A 10 -5.69 -11.86 -39.54
C SER A 10 -7.21 -12.04 -39.66
N MET A 11 -8.00 -11.14 -39.05
CA MET A 11 -9.47 -11.17 -39.08
C MET A 11 -10.07 -10.19 -40.12
N GLY A 12 -9.21 -9.38 -40.77
CA GLY A 12 -9.64 -8.42 -41.80
C GLY A 12 -9.43 -6.96 -41.39
N GLU A 13 -10.16 -6.07 -42.06
CA GLU A 13 -10.07 -4.60 -41.90
C GLU A 13 -10.69 -4.13 -40.58
N VAL A 14 -10.07 -3.10 -40.00
CA VAL A 14 -10.60 -2.37 -38.87
C VAL A 14 -10.28 -0.90 -38.95
N ARG A 15 -11.21 -0.04 -38.50
CA ARG A 15 -11.06 1.42 -38.50
C ARG A 15 -10.41 1.89 -37.23
N VAL A 16 -9.24 2.49 -37.33
CA VAL A 16 -8.46 3.02 -36.18
C VAL A 16 -8.46 4.56 -36.28
N PRO A 17 -8.61 5.29 -35.16
CA PRO A 17 -8.48 6.76 -35.18
C PRO A 17 -7.16 7.19 -35.78
N SER A 18 -7.19 8.18 -36.71
CA SER A 18 -5.98 8.54 -37.47
C SER A 18 -4.83 9.04 -36.64
N GLY A 19 -5.08 9.62 -35.45
CA GLY A 19 -4.05 10.11 -34.52
C GLY A 19 -3.53 9.07 -33.56
N ALA A 20 -4.15 7.87 -33.45
CA ALA A 20 -3.75 6.84 -32.52
C ALA A 20 -2.44 6.18 -32.94
N LYS A 21 -1.58 5.86 -31.97
CA LYS A 21 -0.36 5.09 -32.22
C LYS A 21 -0.59 3.58 -32.22
N TRP A 22 -1.70 3.10 -31.64
CA TRP A 22 -2.08 1.69 -31.71
C TRP A 22 -2.61 1.30 -33.09
N ARG A 23 -2.69 -0.02 -33.35
CA ARG A 23 -3.10 -0.60 -34.63
C ARG A 23 -4.37 -1.49 -34.48
N ALA A 24 -4.53 -2.44 -35.37
CA ALA A 24 -5.75 -3.25 -35.54
C ALA A 24 -6.13 -4.06 -34.28
N GLN A 25 -5.19 -4.78 -33.66
CA GLN A 25 -5.51 -5.66 -32.52
C GLN A 25 -5.96 -4.89 -31.30
N THR A 26 -5.32 -3.76 -30.99
CA THR A 26 -5.73 -2.87 -29.91
C THR A 26 -7.12 -2.30 -30.18
N GLN A 27 -7.41 -1.86 -31.41
CA GLN A 27 -8.73 -1.32 -31.72
C GLN A 27 -9.84 -2.35 -31.51
N ARG A 28 -9.62 -3.61 -31.90
CA ARG A 28 -10.58 -4.69 -31.61
C ARG A 28 -10.78 -4.90 -30.11
N ALA A 29 -9.71 -4.83 -29.31
CA ALA A 29 -9.82 -4.95 -27.88
C ALA A 29 -10.62 -3.81 -27.25
N VAL A 30 -10.42 -2.57 -27.72
CA VAL A 30 -11.24 -1.41 -27.30
C VAL A 30 -12.72 -1.62 -27.59
N GLU A 31 -13.03 -2.17 -28.77
CA GLU A 31 -14.40 -2.46 -29.17
C GLU A 31 -15.03 -3.64 -28.41
N ASN A 32 -14.22 -4.64 -28.05
CA ASN A 32 -14.67 -5.85 -27.35
C ASN A 32 -14.90 -5.65 -25.84
N PHE A 33 -14.19 -4.73 -25.19
CA PHE A 33 -14.16 -4.63 -23.73
C PHE A 33 -14.59 -3.26 -23.17
N PRO A 34 -15.72 -2.66 -23.58
CA PRO A 34 -16.21 -1.40 -23.00
C PRO A 34 -16.91 -1.67 -21.65
N ILE A 35 -16.13 -1.98 -20.58
CA ILE A 35 -16.68 -2.50 -19.31
C ILE A 35 -16.59 -1.45 -18.21
N SER A 36 -15.39 -1.04 -17.80
CA SER A 36 -15.21 -0.12 -16.66
C SER A 36 -14.76 1.28 -17.07
N GLY A 37 -14.22 1.44 -18.27
CA GLY A 37 -13.60 2.67 -18.76
C GLY A 37 -12.27 2.98 -18.05
N ARG A 38 -11.65 2.02 -17.40
CA ARG A 38 -10.36 2.17 -16.70
C ARG A 38 -9.26 1.45 -17.45
N PRO A 39 -8.26 2.16 -17.99
CA PRO A 39 -7.08 1.56 -18.61
C PRO A 39 -6.10 1.02 -17.55
N LEU A 40 -4.95 0.51 -18.01
CA LEU A 40 -3.84 0.14 -17.14
C LEU A 40 -3.35 1.36 -16.33
N GLU A 41 -2.82 1.08 -15.13
CA GLU A 41 -2.12 2.10 -14.32
C GLU A 41 -0.84 2.57 -15.06
N PRO A 42 -0.48 3.87 -14.97
CA PRO A 42 0.74 4.38 -15.62
C PRO A 42 2.02 3.62 -15.28
N SER A 43 2.18 3.21 -14.02
CA SER A 43 3.31 2.38 -13.59
C SER A 43 3.38 1.01 -14.29
N HIS A 44 2.22 0.44 -14.66
CA HIS A 44 2.18 -0.81 -15.41
C HIS A 44 2.57 -0.60 -16.87
N ILE A 45 2.11 0.50 -17.50
CA ILE A 45 2.51 0.90 -18.85
C ILE A 45 4.02 1.14 -18.91
N ALA A 46 4.56 1.85 -17.92
CA ALA A 46 5.99 2.08 -17.79
C ALA A 46 6.80 0.77 -17.69
N ALA A 47 6.33 -0.20 -16.90
CA ALA A 47 6.97 -1.50 -16.79
C ALA A 47 6.94 -2.30 -18.10
N LEU A 48 5.82 -2.26 -18.84
CA LEU A 48 5.74 -2.86 -20.18
C LEU A 48 6.75 -2.21 -21.13
N GLY A 49 6.81 -0.87 -21.15
CA GLY A 49 7.79 -0.12 -21.96
C GLY A 49 9.23 -0.53 -21.63
N LEU A 50 9.57 -0.58 -20.35
CA LEU A 50 10.92 -0.95 -19.92
C LEU A 50 11.28 -2.38 -20.33
N ILE A 51 10.38 -3.35 -20.17
CA ILE A 51 10.61 -4.73 -20.60
C ILE A 51 10.83 -4.79 -22.11
N LYS A 52 10.04 -4.06 -22.89
CA LYS A 52 10.18 -4.02 -24.37
C LYS A 52 11.50 -3.37 -24.79
N ALA A 53 11.96 -2.33 -24.09
CA ALA A 53 13.22 -1.68 -24.36
C ALA A 53 14.41 -2.65 -24.17
N VAL A 54 14.51 -3.29 -23.01
CA VAL A 54 15.61 -4.24 -22.73
C VAL A 54 15.53 -5.49 -23.62
N ALA A 55 14.32 -5.98 -23.92
CA ALA A 55 14.13 -7.11 -24.83
C ALA A 55 14.61 -6.79 -26.25
N ALA A 56 14.36 -5.59 -26.75
CA ALA A 56 14.84 -5.16 -28.05
C ALA A 56 16.36 -5.06 -28.11
N GLU A 57 16.99 -4.48 -27.08
CA GLU A 57 18.46 -4.43 -26.99
C GLU A 57 19.08 -5.82 -27.03
N VAL A 58 18.58 -6.74 -26.17
CA VAL A 58 19.09 -8.12 -26.10
C VAL A 58 18.87 -8.88 -27.41
N ASN A 59 17.71 -8.72 -28.05
CA ASN A 59 17.45 -9.32 -29.36
C ASN A 59 18.39 -8.79 -30.45
N GLY A 60 18.76 -7.51 -30.41
CA GLY A 60 19.76 -6.93 -31.28
C GLY A 60 21.17 -7.46 -31.02
N GLU A 61 21.55 -7.63 -29.75
CA GLU A 61 22.86 -8.20 -29.34
C GLU A 61 22.99 -9.67 -29.71
N LEU A 62 21.92 -10.44 -29.58
CA LEU A 62 21.84 -11.87 -29.92
C LEU A 62 21.60 -12.12 -31.43
N GLY A 63 21.42 -11.06 -32.21
CA GLY A 63 21.22 -11.17 -33.67
C GLY A 63 19.86 -11.71 -34.10
N VAL A 64 18.83 -11.62 -33.23
CA VAL A 64 17.44 -12.00 -33.53
C VAL A 64 16.78 -10.98 -34.47
N ILE A 65 17.08 -9.69 -34.25
CA ILE A 65 16.68 -8.58 -35.12
C ILE A 65 17.90 -7.72 -35.47
N ASP A 66 17.78 -6.92 -36.54
CA ASP A 66 18.86 -6.02 -36.97
C ASP A 66 19.13 -4.97 -35.88
N LYS A 67 20.40 -4.56 -35.72
CA LYS A 67 20.81 -3.63 -34.68
C LYS A 67 20.12 -2.27 -34.74
N ASP A 68 19.95 -1.71 -35.95
CA ASP A 68 19.25 -0.44 -36.14
C ASP A 68 17.75 -0.56 -35.83
N MET A 69 17.15 -1.71 -36.09
CA MET A 69 15.78 -2.04 -35.72
C MET A 69 15.67 -2.15 -34.17
N ALA A 70 16.60 -2.85 -33.53
CA ALA A 70 16.65 -2.98 -32.07
C ALA A 70 16.77 -1.62 -31.38
N GLU A 71 17.64 -0.75 -31.87
CA GLU A 71 17.86 0.59 -31.34
C GLU A 71 16.58 1.45 -31.47
N ALA A 72 15.94 1.44 -32.63
CA ALA A 72 14.70 2.20 -32.84
C ALA A 72 13.55 1.71 -31.95
N ILE A 73 13.43 0.38 -31.75
CA ILE A 73 12.42 -0.20 -30.85
C ILE A 73 12.76 0.14 -29.39
N ALA A 74 14.01 0.02 -28.97
CA ALA A 74 14.41 0.34 -27.60
C ALA A 74 14.14 1.80 -27.23
N GLN A 75 14.44 2.74 -28.13
CA GLN A 75 14.15 4.16 -27.94
C GLN A 75 12.63 4.44 -27.89
N ALA A 76 11.85 3.82 -28.77
CA ALA A 76 10.39 3.95 -28.76
C ALA A 76 9.76 3.36 -27.49
N ALA A 77 10.31 2.25 -27.01
CA ALA A 77 9.86 1.63 -25.78
C ALA A 77 10.25 2.43 -24.51
N ALA A 78 11.38 3.14 -24.57
CA ALA A 78 11.79 4.07 -23.50
C ALA A 78 10.80 5.23 -23.36
N ASP A 79 10.30 5.83 -24.45
CA ASP A 79 9.27 6.88 -24.37
C ASP A 79 7.98 6.35 -23.69
N VAL A 80 7.60 5.09 -23.99
CA VAL A 80 6.48 4.44 -23.30
C VAL A 80 6.78 4.23 -21.82
N ALA A 81 8.02 3.85 -21.46
CA ALA A 81 8.45 3.69 -20.08
C ALA A 81 8.47 5.02 -19.31
N GLU A 82 8.65 6.15 -19.99
CA GLU A 82 8.59 7.50 -19.43
C GLU A 82 7.17 8.08 -19.37
N ASN A 83 6.15 7.27 -19.71
CA ASN A 83 4.73 7.65 -19.73
C ASN A 83 4.35 8.77 -20.71
N GLU A 84 5.11 8.95 -21.79
CA GLU A 84 4.83 9.96 -22.82
C GLU A 84 3.64 9.58 -23.71
N HIS A 85 3.24 8.29 -23.71
CA HIS A 85 2.22 7.71 -24.56
C HIS A 85 1.05 7.03 -23.81
N ASP A 86 0.79 7.37 -22.56
CA ASP A 86 -0.28 6.75 -21.77
C ASP A 86 -1.66 6.82 -22.43
N ALA A 87 -1.93 7.90 -23.16
CA ALA A 87 -3.18 8.08 -23.91
C ALA A 87 -3.37 7.05 -25.05
N ASP A 88 -2.30 6.41 -25.50
CA ASP A 88 -2.32 5.36 -26.51
C ASP A 88 -2.55 3.95 -25.93
N PHE A 89 -2.89 3.84 -24.63
CA PHE A 89 -3.23 2.59 -23.93
C PHE A 89 -4.71 2.60 -23.48
N PRO A 90 -5.68 2.59 -24.41
CA PRO A 90 -7.09 2.80 -24.10
C PRO A 90 -7.83 1.53 -23.63
N ILE A 91 -7.19 0.36 -23.60
CA ILE A 91 -7.85 -0.92 -23.34
C ILE A 91 -8.26 -1.00 -21.87
N ASP A 92 -9.52 -1.39 -21.63
CA ASP A 92 -10.05 -1.63 -20.29
C ASP A 92 -9.26 -2.71 -19.54
N VAL A 93 -9.11 -2.57 -18.23
CA VAL A 93 -8.47 -3.60 -17.38
C VAL A 93 -9.22 -4.94 -17.42
N PHE A 94 -10.54 -4.93 -17.62
CA PHE A 94 -11.31 -6.15 -17.86
C PHE A 94 -11.23 -6.53 -19.34
N GLN A 95 -10.22 -7.31 -19.68
CA GLN A 95 -9.83 -7.70 -21.03
C GLN A 95 -9.51 -9.21 -21.07
N THR A 96 -8.79 -9.66 -22.09
CA THR A 96 -8.31 -11.06 -22.13
C THR A 96 -7.44 -11.36 -20.89
N GLY A 97 -7.73 -12.45 -20.21
CA GLY A 97 -7.21 -12.72 -18.86
C GLY A 97 -5.69 -12.90 -18.76
N SER A 98 -5.03 -13.23 -19.88
CA SER A 98 -3.56 -13.30 -19.99
C SER A 98 -2.90 -11.92 -20.15
N GLY A 99 -3.67 -10.82 -20.31
CA GLY A 99 -3.15 -9.51 -20.63
C GLY A 99 -2.65 -9.35 -22.07
N THR A 100 -2.94 -10.30 -22.96
CA THR A 100 -2.48 -10.26 -24.35
C THR A 100 -2.94 -8.99 -25.07
N SER A 101 -4.15 -8.50 -24.79
CA SER A 101 -4.64 -7.25 -25.41
C SER A 101 -3.72 -6.08 -25.10
N SER A 102 -3.30 -5.90 -23.84
CA SER A 102 -2.39 -4.82 -23.46
C SER A 102 -0.94 -5.06 -23.89
N ASN A 103 -0.45 -6.32 -23.88
CA ASN A 103 0.86 -6.62 -24.46
C ASN A 103 0.91 -6.26 -25.95
N MET A 104 -0.15 -6.59 -26.71
CA MET A 104 -0.23 -6.23 -28.12
C MET A 104 -0.40 -4.72 -28.30
N ASN A 105 -1.11 -4.03 -27.42
CA ASN A 105 -1.18 -2.57 -27.41
C ASN A 105 0.23 -1.96 -27.29
N ALA A 106 1.03 -2.42 -26.33
CA ALA A 106 2.42 -1.97 -26.22
C ALA A 106 3.23 -2.28 -27.48
N ASN A 107 3.09 -3.49 -28.04
CA ASN A 107 3.79 -3.86 -29.27
C ASN A 107 3.38 -2.97 -30.45
N GLU A 108 2.11 -2.66 -30.62
CA GLU A 108 1.60 -1.84 -31.73
C GLU A 108 2.03 -0.37 -31.60
N VAL A 109 1.95 0.21 -30.40
CA VAL A 109 2.39 1.58 -30.12
C VAL A 109 3.89 1.72 -30.38
N ILE A 110 4.69 0.83 -29.78
CA ILE A 110 6.15 0.83 -29.94
C ILE A 110 6.56 0.60 -31.40
N ALA A 111 5.89 -0.32 -32.11
CA ALA A 111 6.14 -0.55 -33.52
C ALA A 111 5.87 0.71 -34.38
N THR A 112 4.79 1.43 -34.09
CA THR A 112 4.47 2.68 -34.80
C THR A 112 5.50 3.75 -34.54
N LEU A 113 5.90 3.96 -33.29
CA LEU A 113 6.92 4.94 -32.93
C LEU A 113 8.30 4.59 -33.49
N ALA A 114 8.69 3.32 -33.47
CA ALA A 114 9.95 2.84 -34.03
C ALA A 114 9.96 2.97 -35.57
N GLU A 115 8.84 2.70 -36.25
CA GLU A 115 8.70 2.89 -37.70
C GLU A 115 8.85 4.37 -38.09
N GLU A 116 8.27 5.28 -37.32
CA GLU A 116 8.42 6.73 -37.52
C GLU A 116 9.89 7.19 -37.39
N ARG A 117 10.65 6.58 -36.48
CA ARG A 117 12.11 6.87 -36.32
C ARG A 117 12.96 6.25 -37.40
N LEU A 118 12.69 4.99 -37.73
CA LEU A 118 13.53 4.19 -38.60
C LEU A 118 13.27 4.48 -40.11
N GLY A 119 12.06 4.97 -40.45
CA GLY A 119 11.64 5.21 -41.82
C GLY A 119 11.40 3.95 -42.67
N ARG A 120 11.28 2.79 -42.03
CA ARG A 120 10.93 1.50 -42.63
C ARG A 120 10.00 0.70 -41.73
N PRO A 121 9.20 -0.26 -42.28
CA PRO A 121 8.21 -0.99 -41.52
C PRO A 121 8.78 -1.72 -40.32
N VAL A 122 8.11 -1.61 -39.14
CA VAL A 122 8.38 -2.34 -37.92
C VAL A 122 7.14 -3.18 -37.58
N HIS A 123 7.32 -4.49 -37.47
CA HIS A 123 6.23 -5.42 -37.17
C HIS A 123 6.10 -5.64 -35.66
N ALA A 124 4.86 -5.50 -35.16
CA ALA A 124 4.56 -5.61 -33.72
C ALA A 124 4.91 -7.00 -33.16
N ASN A 125 4.61 -8.09 -33.90
CA ASN A 125 4.88 -9.47 -33.46
C ASN A 125 6.32 -9.89 -33.75
N ASP A 126 6.80 -9.69 -34.99
CA ASP A 126 8.05 -10.30 -35.44
C ASP A 126 9.28 -9.53 -34.91
N HIS A 127 9.14 -8.22 -34.64
CA HIS A 127 10.24 -7.37 -34.19
C HIS A 127 10.10 -6.97 -32.72
N VAL A 128 8.98 -6.29 -32.33
CA VAL A 128 8.82 -5.79 -30.96
C VAL A 128 8.61 -6.91 -29.96
N ASN A 129 7.83 -7.95 -30.34
CA ASN A 129 7.56 -9.10 -29.48
C ASN A 129 8.52 -10.28 -29.69
N ALA A 130 9.63 -10.11 -30.44
CA ALA A 130 10.61 -11.16 -30.67
C ALA A 130 11.10 -11.77 -29.35
N SER A 131 11.29 -13.08 -29.30
CA SER A 131 11.71 -13.84 -28.10
C SER A 131 10.76 -13.77 -26.88
N GLN A 132 9.53 -13.34 -27.07
CA GLN A 132 8.56 -13.07 -25.99
C GLN A 132 7.20 -13.70 -26.28
N SER A 133 6.39 -13.82 -25.23
CA SER A 133 4.95 -14.05 -25.28
C SER A 133 4.24 -13.09 -24.33
N SER A 134 2.95 -12.85 -24.53
CA SER A 134 2.14 -12.17 -23.51
C SER A 134 2.16 -12.92 -22.19
N ASN A 135 2.31 -14.23 -22.23
CA ASN A 135 2.18 -15.12 -21.08
C ASN A 135 3.36 -15.03 -20.11
N ASP A 136 4.53 -14.61 -20.56
CA ASP A 136 5.67 -14.30 -19.69
C ASP A 136 5.88 -12.81 -19.47
N VAL A 137 5.64 -11.97 -20.50
CA VAL A 137 5.83 -10.51 -20.42
C VAL A 137 4.82 -9.85 -19.48
N PHE A 138 3.53 -10.20 -19.59
CA PHE A 138 2.52 -9.51 -18.79
C PHE A 138 2.67 -9.78 -17.29
N PRO A 139 2.83 -11.01 -16.79
CA PRO A 139 3.13 -11.22 -15.37
C PRO A 139 4.46 -10.61 -14.96
N THR A 140 5.52 -10.65 -15.80
CA THR A 140 6.77 -9.93 -15.53
C THR A 140 6.51 -8.43 -15.32
N SER A 141 5.65 -7.80 -16.12
CA SER A 141 5.33 -6.38 -15.99
C SER A 141 4.61 -6.06 -14.67
N ILE A 142 3.78 -6.98 -14.17
CA ILE A 142 3.16 -6.84 -12.84
C ILE A 142 4.23 -6.83 -11.75
N HIS A 143 5.17 -7.77 -11.80
CA HIS A 143 6.26 -7.89 -10.84
C HIS A 143 7.17 -6.65 -10.88
N VAL A 144 7.58 -6.20 -12.06
CA VAL A 144 8.43 -5.02 -12.24
C VAL A 144 7.74 -3.77 -11.72
N ALA A 145 6.47 -3.52 -12.10
CA ALA A 145 5.71 -2.38 -11.63
C ALA A 145 5.51 -2.42 -10.10
N ALA A 146 5.09 -3.55 -9.54
CA ALA A 146 4.86 -3.70 -8.11
C ALA A 146 6.16 -3.50 -7.30
N ALA A 147 7.26 -4.10 -7.73
CA ALA A 147 8.56 -3.95 -7.07
C ALA A 147 9.06 -2.50 -7.10
N THR A 148 8.90 -1.81 -8.22
CA THR A 148 9.26 -0.41 -8.39
C THR A 148 8.45 0.50 -7.46
N GLU A 149 7.12 0.36 -7.50
CA GLU A 149 6.21 1.16 -6.67
C GLU A 149 6.41 0.89 -5.16
N VAL A 150 6.62 -0.37 -4.77
CA VAL A 150 6.93 -0.70 -3.36
C VAL A 150 8.26 -0.10 -2.93
N THR A 151 9.30 -0.25 -3.72
CA THR A 151 10.67 0.17 -3.36
C THR A 151 10.79 1.68 -3.26
N PHE A 152 10.27 2.41 -4.26
CA PHE A 152 10.51 3.85 -4.37
C PHE A 152 9.39 4.73 -3.80
N HIS A 153 8.19 4.18 -3.60
CA HIS A 153 7.06 4.96 -3.11
C HIS A 153 6.49 4.44 -1.78
N LEU A 154 6.12 3.15 -1.67
CA LEU A 154 5.45 2.64 -0.48
C LEU A 154 6.37 2.56 0.73
N LEU A 155 7.50 1.86 0.62
CA LEU A 155 8.43 1.68 1.74
C LEU A 155 8.95 3.02 2.30
N PRO A 156 9.36 4.00 1.46
CA PRO A 156 9.71 5.34 1.96
C PRO A 156 8.55 6.03 2.67
N SER A 157 7.32 5.91 2.17
CA SER A 157 6.13 6.54 2.78
C SER A 157 5.78 5.93 4.13
N LEU A 158 5.88 4.60 4.27
CA LEU A 158 5.67 3.91 5.54
C LEU A 158 6.76 4.27 6.57
N ARG A 159 8.02 4.32 6.16
CA ARG A 159 9.13 4.75 7.02
C ARG A 159 8.94 6.19 7.49
N HIS A 160 8.49 7.07 6.62
CA HIS A 160 8.18 8.45 6.96
C HIS A 160 7.05 8.55 8.00
N LEU A 161 5.97 7.80 7.82
CA LEU A 161 4.89 7.74 8.82
C LEU A 161 5.38 7.17 10.16
N ALA A 162 6.17 6.10 10.14
CA ALA A 162 6.74 5.52 11.35
C ALA A 162 7.61 6.52 12.12
N ALA A 163 8.44 7.28 11.38
CA ALA A 163 9.28 8.34 11.97
C ALA A 163 8.43 9.45 12.62
N ALA A 164 7.41 9.95 11.92
CA ALA A 164 6.51 10.97 12.45
C ALA A 164 5.78 10.51 13.74
N LEU A 165 5.32 9.25 13.77
CA LEU A 165 4.71 8.67 14.96
C LEU A 165 5.73 8.50 16.09
N ARG A 166 6.98 8.15 15.77
CA ARG A 166 8.07 8.02 16.74
C ARG A 166 8.46 9.36 17.35
N GLU A 167 8.49 10.43 16.57
CA GLU A 167 8.71 11.79 17.05
C GLU A 167 7.60 12.20 18.04
N LYS A 168 6.33 11.93 17.74
CA LYS A 168 5.22 12.18 18.66
C LYS A 168 5.30 11.31 19.91
N ALA A 169 5.77 10.08 19.82
CA ALA A 169 6.01 9.22 20.97
C ALA A 169 7.02 9.84 21.95
N ILE A 170 8.08 10.46 21.42
CA ILE A 170 9.08 11.17 22.23
C ILE A 170 8.49 12.47 22.81
N GLU A 171 7.79 13.26 21.98
CA GLU A 171 7.15 14.52 22.42
C GLU A 171 6.18 14.30 23.58
N PHE A 172 5.41 13.22 23.54
CA PHE A 172 4.36 12.91 24.52
C PHE A 172 4.79 11.93 25.60
N ASP A 173 6.07 11.63 25.77
CA ASP A 173 6.59 10.61 26.68
C ASP A 173 6.18 10.85 28.13
N GLY A 174 6.13 12.11 28.59
CA GLY A 174 5.69 12.50 29.93
C GLY A 174 4.20 12.82 30.07
N VAL A 175 3.40 12.69 29.02
CA VAL A 175 1.99 13.06 29.04
C VAL A 175 1.16 11.86 29.48
N VAL A 176 0.77 11.82 30.74
CA VAL A 176 -0.03 10.73 31.33
C VAL A 176 -1.49 10.82 30.86
N LYS A 177 -2.09 9.64 30.65
CA LYS A 177 -3.51 9.47 30.27
C LYS A 177 -4.09 8.21 30.89
N SER A 178 -5.43 8.11 30.94
CA SER A 178 -6.07 6.84 31.24
C SER A 178 -5.86 5.86 30.07
N GLY A 179 -5.32 4.67 30.38
CA GLY A 179 -5.40 3.56 29.44
C GLY A 179 -6.85 3.10 29.29
N ARG A 180 -7.16 2.47 28.15
CA ARG A 180 -8.50 1.88 27.92
C ARG A 180 -8.38 0.48 27.35
N THR A 181 -9.12 -0.43 27.97
CA THR A 181 -9.38 -1.78 27.44
C THR A 181 -10.90 -1.94 27.34
N HIS A 182 -11.41 -2.50 26.26
CA HIS A 182 -12.85 -2.56 25.97
C HIS A 182 -13.54 -1.17 25.95
N LEU A 183 -12.80 -0.09 25.67
CA LEU A 183 -13.20 1.32 25.83
C LEU A 183 -13.54 1.71 27.28
N MET A 184 -13.24 0.87 28.26
CA MET A 184 -13.41 1.15 29.69
C MET A 184 -12.07 1.61 30.28
N ASP A 185 -12.17 2.44 31.34
CA ASP A 185 -11.02 2.96 32.05
C ASP A 185 -10.13 1.83 32.58
N ALA A 186 -8.83 1.96 32.30
CA ALA A 186 -7.80 1.04 32.75
C ALA A 186 -6.68 1.80 33.48
N THR A 187 -5.60 1.10 33.85
CA THR A 187 -4.45 1.72 34.48
C THR A 187 -3.80 2.77 33.56
N PRO A 188 -3.15 3.78 34.15
CA PRO A 188 -2.51 4.85 33.37
C PRO A 188 -1.44 4.35 32.39
N VAL A 189 -1.36 5.03 31.27
CA VAL A 189 -0.28 4.97 30.28
C VAL A 189 0.19 6.38 29.95
N THR A 190 1.27 6.53 29.20
CA THR A 190 1.55 7.81 28.58
C THR A 190 1.03 7.86 27.15
N LEU A 191 0.66 9.04 26.68
CA LEU A 191 0.32 9.27 25.27
C LEU A 191 1.50 8.90 24.37
N GLY A 192 2.73 9.12 24.82
CA GLY A 192 3.94 8.69 24.14
C GLY A 192 4.05 7.18 23.96
N GLN A 193 3.68 6.37 24.98
CA GLN A 193 3.63 4.90 24.86
C GLN A 193 2.61 4.46 23.80
N GLU A 194 1.46 5.12 23.72
CA GLU A 194 0.42 4.83 22.74
C GLU A 194 0.89 5.13 21.30
N PHE A 195 1.47 6.32 21.06
CA PHE A 195 2.07 6.66 19.78
C PHE A 195 3.27 5.77 19.43
N GLY A 196 4.06 5.36 20.42
CA GLY A 196 5.13 4.38 20.27
C GLY A 196 4.63 3.02 19.75
N GLY A 197 3.47 2.57 20.27
CA GLY A 197 2.80 1.37 19.79
C GLY A 197 2.37 1.49 18.32
N TYR A 198 1.84 2.64 17.90
CA TYR A 198 1.48 2.91 16.51
C TYR A 198 2.72 2.92 15.59
N ALA A 199 3.80 3.57 16.01
CA ALA A 199 5.06 3.56 15.27
C ALA A 199 5.57 2.15 15.04
N THR A 200 5.58 1.33 16.09
CA THR A 200 6.00 -0.08 16.01
C THR A 200 5.13 -0.91 15.06
N GLN A 201 3.80 -0.68 15.03
CA GLN A 201 2.92 -1.35 14.06
C GLN A 201 3.32 -1.03 12.61
N VAL A 202 3.62 0.24 12.31
CA VAL A 202 4.03 0.67 10.96
C VAL A 202 5.43 0.15 10.62
N GLU A 203 6.37 0.19 11.55
CA GLU A 203 7.72 -0.39 11.41
C GLU A 203 7.67 -1.89 11.07
N HIS A 204 6.84 -2.64 11.77
CA HIS A 204 6.58 -4.06 11.46
C HIS A 204 5.92 -4.24 10.08
N GLY A 205 5.08 -3.29 9.66
CA GLY A 205 4.52 -3.24 8.31
C GLY A 205 5.61 -3.12 7.25
N VAL A 206 6.59 -2.26 7.46
CA VAL A 206 7.77 -2.11 6.57
C VAL A 206 8.53 -3.43 6.44
N VAL A 207 8.78 -4.11 7.57
CA VAL A 207 9.49 -5.40 7.57
C VAL A 207 8.72 -6.47 6.79
N ARG A 208 7.40 -6.57 6.99
CA ARG A 208 6.55 -7.54 6.28
C ARG A 208 6.52 -7.30 4.78
N VAL A 209 6.29 -6.07 4.37
CA VAL A 209 6.26 -5.70 2.94
C VAL A 209 7.62 -5.95 2.30
N SER A 210 8.73 -5.61 2.98
CA SER A 210 10.08 -5.86 2.47
C SER A 210 10.37 -7.36 2.30
N ALA A 211 9.92 -8.20 3.22
CA ALA A 211 10.11 -9.65 3.13
C ALA A 211 9.30 -10.26 1.95
N ALA A 212 8.04 -9.85 1.78
CA ALA A 212 7.22 -10.31 0.66
C ALA A 212 7.75 -9.82 -0.70
N LEU A 213 8.39 -8.66 -0.73
CA LEU A 213 8.99 -8.12 -1.95
C LEU A 213 10.07 -9.05 -2.52
N GLU A 214 10.82 -9.77 -1.69
CA GLU A 214 11.87 -10.70 -2.14
C GLU A 214 11.33 -11.74 -3.13
N HIS A 215 10.12 -12.26 -2.91
CA HIS A 215 9.50 -13.23 -3.82
C HIS A 215 8.95 -12.58 -5.11
N VAL A 216 8.64 -11.29 -5.09
CA VAL A 216 8.21 -10.54 -6.29
C VAL A 216 9.38 -10.30 -7.25
N LEU A 217 10.62 -10.39 -6.79
CA LEU A 217 11.81 -10.16 -7.61
C LEU A 217 12.10 -11.27 -8.62
N GLU A 218 11.46 -12.45 -8.49
CA GLU A 218 11.54 -13.53 -9.46
C GLU A 218 10.63 -13.26 -10.66
N LEU A 219 11.20 -13.24 -11.86
CA LEU A 219 10.51 -12.84 -13.08
C LEU A 219 10.25 -14.02 -14.01
N PRO A 220 9.02 -14.21 -14.51
CA PRO A 220 8.70 -15.27 -15.48
C PRO A 220 9.26 -15.01 -16.90
N LEU A 221 9.89 -13.87 -17.18
CA LEU A 221 10.42 -13.51 -18.49
C LEU A 221 11.37 -14.58 -19.02
N GLY A 222 11.14 -15.00 -20.26
CA GLY A 222 11.89 -16.05 -20.94
C GLY A 222 11.15 -17.39 -21.01
N GLY A 223 10.09 -17.60 -20.22
CA GLY A 223 9.28 -18.83 -20.29
C GLY A 223 8.41 -18.91 -21.53
N THR A 224 8.14 -17.79 -22.17
CA THR A 224 7.30 -17.64 -23.38
C THR A 224 5.89 -18.20 -23.22
N ALA A 225 5.44 -19.05 -24.14
CA ALA A 225 4.03 -19.49 -24.24
C ALA A 225 3.54 -20.29 -23.02
N VAL A 226 4.37 -21.22 -22.51
CA VAL A 226 3.97 -22.21 -21.49
C VAL A 226 5.06 -22.50 -20.44
N GLY A 227 6.17 -21.76 -20.44
CA GLY A 227 7.29 -21.98 -19.50
C GLY A 227 8.50 -22.71 -20.10
N THR A 228 8.44 -23.17 -21.34
CA THR A 228 9.53 -23.92 -21.98
C THR A 228 10.57 -23.06 -22.69
N GLY A 229 10.31 -21.75 -22.84
CA GLY A 229 11.19 -20.83 -23.57
C GLY A 229 11.21 -21.05 -25.08
N ILE A 230 10.15 -21.61 -25.66
CA ILE A 230 10.09 -21.83 -27.12
C ILE A 230 10.27 -20.50 -27.87
N ASN A 231 11.06 -20.51 -28.94
CA ASN A 231 11.40 -19.37 -29.78
C ASN A 231 12.28 -18.28 -29.10
N THR A 232 12.89 -18.56 -27.95
CA THR A 232 13.91 -17.67 -27.39
C THR A 232 15.31 -18.18 -27.69
N PRO A 233 16.27 -17.30 -28.02
CA PRO A 233 17.68 -17.69 -28.10
C PRO A 233 18.22 -17.95 -26.67
N GLN A 234 19.25 -18.78 -26.62
CA GLN A 234 19.94 -19.06 -25.35
C GLN A 234 20.49 -17.74 -24.73
N GLY A 235 20.27 -17.54 -23.45
CA GLY A 235 20.71 -16.38 -22.70
C GLY A 235 19.77 -15.18 -22.70
N PHE A 236 18.70 -15.19 -23.50
CA PHE A 236 17.76 -14.05 -23.58
C PHE A 236 17.20 -13.64 -22.22
N ALA A 237 16.66 -14.56 -21.44
CA ALA A 237 16.07 -14.25 -20.13
C ALA A 237 17.08 -13.62 -19.18
N GLN A 238 18.27 -14.24 -19.07
CA GLN A 238 19.33 -13.80 -18.18
C GLN A 238 19.83 -12.39 -18.53
N GLU A 239 20.08 -12.11 -19.82
CA GLU A 239 20.55 -10.80 -20.28
C GLU A 239 19.46 -9.72 -20.13
N ALA A 240 18.21 -10.02 -20.49
CA ALA A 240 17.11 -9.08 -20.35
C ALA A 240 16.87 -8.71 -18.87
N ILE A 241 16.90 -9.69 -17.97
CA ILE A 241 16.73 -9.45 -16.53
C ILE A 241 17.96 -8.71 -15.96
N ALA A 242 19.16 -8.97 -16.45
CA ALA A 242 20.35 -8.20 -16.07
C ALA A 242 20.21 -6.72 -16.44
N LYS A 243 19.71 -6.42 -17.64
CA LYS A 243 19.42 -5.03 -18.05
C LYS A 243 18.27 -4.40 -17.25
N LEU A 244 17.24 -5.16 -16.89
CA LEU A 244 16.19 -4.66 -15.97
C LEU A 244 16.75 -4.28 -14.61
N ARG A 245 17.68 -5.09 -14.06
CA ARG A 245 18.37 -4.74 -12.80
C ARG A 245 19.20 -3.46 -12.94
N GLU A 246 19.93 -3.31 -14.03
CA GLU A 246 20.74 -2.11 -14.28
C GLU A 246 19.86 -0.86 -14.41
N ALA A 247 18.78 -0.94 -15.17
CA ALA A 247 17.89 0.18 -15.42
C ALA A 247 17.11 0.63 -14.15
N THR A 248 16.75 -0.32 -13.29
CA THR A 248 15.89 -0.02 -12.11
C THR A 248 16.65 0.09 -10.80
N GLY A 249 17.85 -0.50 -10.70
CA GLY A 249 18.56 -0.69 -9.44
C GLY A 249 17.91 -1.73 -8.51
N ILE A 250 16.88 -2.44 -8.96
CA ILE A 250 16.16 -3.48 -8.21
C ILE A 250 16.75 -4.86 -8.57
N PRO A 251 17.06 -5.74 -7.60
CA PRO A 251 17.80 -6.97 -7.84
C PRO A 251 16.90 -8.10 -8.38
N PHE A 252 16.22 -7.86 -9.51
CA PHE A 252 15.42 -8.87 -10.20
C PHE A 252 16.25 -10.10 -10.58
N GLN A 253 15.62 -11.26 -10.58
CA GLN A 253 16.21 -12.53 -10.96
C GLN A 253 15.25 -13.35 -11.83
N GLU A 254 15.80 -14.26 -12.63
CA GLU A 254 15.01 -15.20 -13.40
C GLU A 254 14.29 -16.14 -12.43
N ALA A 255 13.02 -16.44 -12.68
CA ALA A 255 12.25 -17.38 -11.87
C ALA A 255 12.92 -18.75 -11.86
N ALA A 256 12.98 -19.39 -10.70
CA ALA A 256 13.52 -20.74 -10.55
C ALA A 256 12.73 -21.77 -11.35
N ASP A 257 11.43 -21.52 -11.54
CA ASP A 257 10.52 -22.35 -12.33
C ASP A 257 9.53 -21.46 -13.10
N HIS A 258 9.67 -21.41 -14.42
CA HIS A 258 8.79 -20.62 -15.30
C HIS A 258 7.34 -21.17 -15.34
N PHE A 259 7.14 -22.46 -15.09
CA PHE A 259 5.79 -23.06 -15.07
C PHE A 259 5.01 -22.56 -13.84
N GLU A 260 5.66 -22.51 -12.67
CA GLU A 260 5.10 -21.93 -11.47
C GLU A 260 4.83 -20.44 -11.67
N ALA A 261 5.82 -19.68 -12.13
CA ALA A 261 5.75 -18.23 -12.25
C ALA A 261 4.69 -17.72 -13.27
N GLN A 262 4.30 -18.53 -14.24
CA GLN A 262 3.24 -18.22 -15.21
C GLN A 262 1.87 -18.79 -14.80
N GLY A 263 1.84 -20.02 -14.24
CA GLY A 263 0.62 -20.70 -13.84
C GLY A 263 0.04 -20.21 -12.50
N ALA A 264 0.88 -19.74 -11.60
CA ALA A 264 0.54 -19.18 -10.30
C ALA A 264 0.84 -17.67 -10.22
N GLN A 265 0.41 -17.04 -9.14
CA GLN A 265 0.72 -15.63 -8.83
C GLN A 265 0.92 -15.47 -7.31
N ASP A 266 1.49 -16.46 -6.67
CA ASP A 266 1.56 -16.59 -5.22
C ASP A 266 2.36 -15.45 -4.58
N SER A 267 3.45 -15.00 -5.21
CA SER A 267 4.26 -13.86 -4.75
C SER A 267 3.46 -12.55 -4.70
N ILE A 268 2.58 -12.31 -5.67
CA ILE A 268 1.71 -11.12 -5.69
C ILE A 268 0.58 -11.26 -4.66
N VAL A 269 0.03 -12.47 -4.48
CA VAL A 269 -0.96 -12.76 -3.43
C VAL A 269 -0.35 -12.55 -2.04
N GLU A 270 0.88 -13.01 -1.82
CA GLU A 270 1.62 -12.78 -0.58
C GLU A 270 1.84 -11.30 -0.31
N LEU A 271 2.36 -10.56 -1.29
CA LEU A 271 2.54 -9.11 -1.17
C LEU A 271 1.21 -8.43 -0.81
N SER A 272 0.12 -8.76 -1.51
CA SER A 272 -1.22 -8.26 -1.23
C SER A 272 -1.66 -8.54 0.21
N GLY A 273 -1.40 -9.74 0.71
CA GLY A 273 -1.66 -10.10 2.10
C GLY A 273 -0.90 -9.22 3.10
N GLN A 274 0.34 -8.84 2.81
CA GLN A 274 1.11 -7.92 3.67
C GLN A 274 0.58 -6.47 3.56
N LEU A 275 0.17 -6.02 2.38
CA LEU A 275 -0.51 -4.74 2.22
C LEU A 275 -1.81 -4.67 3.03
N LYS A 276 -2.59 -5.75 3.05
CA LYS A 276 -3.77 -5.87 3.91
C LYS A 276 -3.41 -5.73 5.40
N VAL A 277 -2.33 -6.34 5.88
CA VAL A 277 -1.88 -6.16 7.28
C VAL A 277 -1.56 -4.70 7.58
N VAL A 278 -0.89 -4.00 6.66
CA VAL A 278 -0.66 -2.54 6.78
C VAL A 278 -1.98 -1.78 6.86
N ALA A 279 -2.94 -2.08 5.98
CA ALA A 279 -4.26 -1.45 5.98
C ALA A 279 -5.01 -1.67 7.31
N VAL A 280 -4.94 -2.87 7.90
CA VAL A 280 -5.51 -3.17 9.22
C VAL A 280 -4.84 -2.32 10.31
N SER A 281 -3.51 -2.19 10.28
CA SER A 281 -2.77 -1.33 11.22
C SER A 281 -3.19 0.14 11.10
N LEU A 282 -3.28 0.67 9.87
CA LEU A 282 -3.71 2.05 9.63
C LEU A 282 -5.16 2.30 10.05
N THR A 283 -6.04 1.31 9.89
CA THR A 283 -7.43 1.39 10.37
C THR A 283 -7.48 1.58 11.88
N LYS A 284 -6.72 0.79 12.63
CA LYS A 284 -6.64 0.89 14.10
C LYS A 284 -6.10 2.26 14.51
N ILE A 285 -5.01 2.70 13.92
CA ILE A 285 -4.38 4.01 14.22
C ILE A 285 -5.36 5.16 13.91
N ALA A 286 -5.96 5.16 12.74
CA ALA A 286 -6.91 6.19 12.33
C ALA A 286 -8.13 6.27 13.25
N ASN A 287 -8.67 5.13 13.68
CA ASN A 287 -9.80 5.10 14.61
C ASN A 287 -9.43 5.59 16.00
N ASP A 288 -8.28 5.21 16.54
CA ASP A 288 -7.81 5.70 17.84
C ASP A 288 -7.59 7.23 17.81
N LEU A 289 -6.99 7.76 16.75
CA LEU A 289 -6.84 9.21 16.57
C LEU A 289 -8.21 9.93 16.53
N ARG A 290 -9.20 9.34 15.86
CA ARG A 290 -10.57 9.88 15.83
C ARG A 290 -11.23 9.85 17.19
N TRP A 291 -11.06 8.77 17.97
CA TRP A 291 -11.56 8.65 19.32
C TRP A 291 -10.93 9.71 20.23
N MET A 292 -9.61 9.78 20.29
CA MET A 292 -8.90 10.74 21.15
C MET A 292 -9.21 12.18 20.78
N GLY A 293 -9.35 12.49 19.48
CA GLY A 293 -9.69 13.83 18.98
C GLY A 293 -11.19 14.16 19.00
N SER A 294 -12.06 13.25 19.48
CA SER A 294 -13.50 13.45 19.45
C SER A 294 -13.95 14.58 20.40
N GLY A 295 -14.94 15.33 19.97
CA GLY A 295 -15.48 16.43 20.76
C GLY A 295 -15.57 17.75 19.98
N PRO A 296 -15.01 18.85 20.51
CA PRO A 296 -14.06 19.05 21.63
C PRO A 296 -14.67 18.98 23.05
N ARG A 297 -15.97 19.16 23.21
CA ARG A 297 -16.58 19.23 24.56
C ARG A 297 -17.36 17.97 24.98
N ALA A 298 -18.07 17.35 24.04
CA ALA A 298 -18.93 16.19 24.27
C ALA A 298 -18.28 14.84 23.89
N GLY A 299 -16.99 14.85 23.58
CA GLY A 299 -16.19 13.67 23.31
C GLY A 299 -15.00 13.56 24.25
N LEU A 300 -14.01 12.74 23.89
CA LEU A 300 -12.82 12.54 24.74
C LEU A 300 -11.96 13.81 24.84
N GLY A 301 -11.68 14.43 23.71
CA GLY A 301 -10.90 15.70 23.69
C GLY A 301 -9.49 15.55 24.25
N GLU A 302 -8.87 14.40 24.09
CA GLU A 302 -7.52 14.11 24.61
C GLU A 302 -6.40 14.73 23.77
N ILE A 303 -6.65 14.81 22.45
CA ILE A 303 -5.74 15.42 21.48
C ILE A 303 -6.49 16.43 20.59
N ASN A 304 -5.76 17.36 20.00
CA ASN A 304 -6.27 18.21 18.94
C ASN A 304 -5.65 17.75 17.62
N LEU A 305 -6.49 17.51 16.62
CA LEU A 305 -6.08 17.26 15.24
C LEU A 305 -6.00 18.58 14.48
N PRO A 306 -5.16 18.70 13.44
CA PRO A 306 -5.08 19.90 12.61
C PRO A 306 -6.42 20.26 11.95
N ASP A 307 -6.76 21.54 11.95
CA ASP A 307 -7.92 22.08 11.25
C ASP A 307 -7.57 22.26 9.76
N LEU A 308 -8.09 21.38 8.91
CA LEU A 308 -7.71 21.32 7.49
C LEU A 308 -8.76 21.92 6.55
N GLN A 309 -10.03 21.85 6.93
CA GLN A 309 -11.15 22.38 6.17
C GLN A 309 -12.42 22.52 7.03
N PRO A 310 -13.37 23.38 6.66
CA PRO A 310 -14.68 23.41 7.30
C PRO A 310 -15.36 22.03 7.25
N GLY A 311 -15.85 21.55 8.38
CA GLY A 311 -16.37 20.19 8.54
C GLY A 311 -17.89 20.05 8.34
N SER A 312 -18.62 21.17 8.15
CA SER A 312 -20.08 21.14 8.04
C SER A 312 -20.59 22.29 7.20
N SER A 313 -21.60 22.02 6.37
CA SER A 313 -22.31 23.03 5.60
C SER A 313 -23.33 23.86 6.42
N ILE A 314 -23.73 23.38 7.61
CA ILE A 314 -24.77 23.99 8.45
C ILE A 314 -24.32 24.28 9.90
N MET A 315 -23.17 23.77 10.33
CA MET A 315 -22.62 23.97 11.69
C MET A 315 -21.32 24.76 11.60
N PRO A 316 -21.37 26.11 11.73
CA PRO A 316 -20.15 26.95 11.66
C PRO A 316 -19.13 26.55 12.73
N GLY A 317 -17.88 26.46 12.35
CA GLY A 317 -16.77 26.13 13.27
C GLY A 317 -16.59 24.65 13.59
N LYS A 318 -17.42 23.75 13.01
CA LYS A 318 -17.23 22.31 13.14
C LYS A 318 -16.07 21.86 12.20
N VAL A 319 -15.09 21.18 12.77
CA VAL A 319 -13.99 20.56 12.03
C VAL A 319 -14.04 19.04 12.21
N ASN A 320 -13.82 18.29 11.14
CA ASN A 320 -13.84 16.83 11.15
C ASN A 320 -12.43 16.25 11.00
N PRO A 321 -12.18 15.02 11.49
CA PRO A 321 -10.89 14.34 11.39
C PRO A 321 -10.71 13.73 9.97
N VAL A 322 -10.69 14.56 8.93
CA VAL A 322 -10.81 14.17 7.52
C VAL A 322 -9.67 13.26 7.03
N ILE A 323 -8.45 13.42 7.52
CA ILE A 323 -7.33 12.55 7.12
C ILE A 323 -7.45 11.15 7.74
N PRO A 324 -7.74 10.97 9.04
CA PRO A 324 -8.09 9.67 9.60
C PRO A 324 -9.29 8.99 8.90
N GLU A 325 -10.31 9.75 8.50
CA GLU A 325 -11.46 9.21 7.74
C GLU A 325 -11.03 8.71 6.35
N ALA A 326 -10.25 9.49 5.61
CA ALA A 326 -9.70 9.09 4.32
C ALA A 326 -8.80 7.85 4.46
N THR A 327 -7.99 7.79 5.52
CA THR A 327 -7.13 6.63 5.82
C THR A 327 -7.96 5.36 6.03
N ALA A 328 -9.05 5.44 6.77
CA ALA A 328 -9.94 4.30 6.99
C ALA A 328 -10.62 3.83 5.68
N MET A 329 -11.01 4.76 4.79
CA MET A 329 -11.57 4.41 3.48
C MET A 329 -10.54 3.74 2.56
N VAL A 330 -9.31 4.25 2.52
CA VAL A 330 -8.20 3.62 1.77
C VAL A 330 -7.94 2.21 2.30
N ALA A 331 -7.88 2.03 3.61
CA ALA A 331 -7.68 0.71 4.21
C ALA A 331 -8.79 -0.28 3.82
N ALA A 332 -10.04 0.15 3.83
CA ALA A 332 -11.17 -0.67 3.39
C ALA A 332 -11.04 -1.07 1.91
N GLN A 333 -10.64 -0.14 1.03
CA GLN A 333 -10.42 -0.43 -0.39
C GLN A 333 -9.30 -1.45 -0.59
N VAL A 334 -8.18 -1.32 0.12
CA VAL A 334 -7.05 -2.26 0.05
C VAL A 334 -7.46 -3.67 0.51
N ILE A 335 -8.26 -3.78 1.57
CA ILE A 335 -8.81 -5.07 2.03
C ILE A 335 -9.71 -5.69 0.95
N GLY A 336 -10.53 -4.89 0.27
CA GLY A 336 -11.35 -5.35 -0.85
C GLY A 336 -10.52 -5.80 -2.05
N ASN A 337 -9.47 -5.07 -2.39
CA ASN A 337 -8.53 -5.42 -3.45
C ASN A 337 -7.80 -6.74 -3.15
N ASP A 338 -7.40 -6.98 -1.90
CA ASP A 338 -6.78 -8.24 -1.48
C ASP A 338 -7.71 -9.43 -1.68
N ALA A 339 -8.99 -9.29 -1.37
CA ALA A 339 -9.97 -10.35 -1.62
C ALA A 339 -10.08 -10.68 -3.13
N ALA A 340 -10.08 -9.65 -4.00
CA ALA A 340 -10.09 -9.84 -5.44
C ALA A 340 -8.81 -10.53 -5.95
N ILE A 341 -7.63 -10.11 -5.45
CA ILE A 341 -6.32 -10.69 -5.79
C ILE A 341 -6.26 -12.15 -5.33
N THR A 342 -6.70 -12.46 -4.12
CA THR A 342 -6.74 -13.84 -3.59
C THR A 342 -7.57 -14.76 -4.48
N PHE A 343 -8.77 -14.34 -4.86
CA PHE A 343 -9.63 -15.10 -5.75
C PHE A 343 -9.01 -15.27 -7.14
N ALA A 344 -8.45 -14.21 -7.69
CA ALA A 344 -7.79 -14.22 -9.00
C ALA A 344 -6.53 -15.11 -8.99
N GLY A 345 -5.71 -15.06 -7.93
CA GLY A 345 -4.55 -15.95 -7.75
C GLY A 345 -4.93 -17.42 -7.74
N ALA A 346 -6.02 -17.77 -7.06
CA ALA A 346 -6.55 -19.13 -6.99
C ALA A 346 -7.14 -19.64 -8.33
N SER A 347 -7.26 -18.78 -9.34
CA SER A 347 -7.92 -19.10 -10.62
C SER A 347 -6.95 -19.56 -11.73
N GLY A 348 -5.67 -19.81 -11.41
CA GLY A 348 -4.71 -20.40 -12.36
C GLY A 348 -5.11 -21.80 -12.80
N ASN A 349 -4.91 -22.11 -14.08
CA ASN A 349 -5.18 -23.44 -14.65
C ASN A 349 -4.00 -23.86 -15.51
N PHE A 350 -3.38 -24.99 -15.17
CA PHE A 350 -2.22 -25.51 -15.86
C PHE A 350 -1.11 -24.45 -15.97
N GLU A 351 -0.67 -24.10 -17.17
CA GLU A 351 0.53 -23.29 -17.43
C GLU A 351 0.26 -21.77 -17.44
N LEU A 352 -0.97 -21.29 -17.14
CA LEU A 352 -1.26 -19.87 -17.15
C LEU A 352 -2.39 -19.47 -16.18
N ASN A 353 -2.15 -18.43 -15.41
CA ASN A 353 -3.21 -17.68 -14.74
C ASN A 353 -3.86 -16.69 -15.74
N VAL A 354 -5.18 -16.72 -15.86
CA VAL A 354 -5.93 -15.84 -16.79
C VAL A 354 -6.79 -14.79 -16.07
N GLN A 355 -6.30 -14.29 -14.92
CA GLN A 355 -6.86 -13.16 -14.17
C GLN A 355 -5.81 -12.05 -13.99
N LEU A 356 -4.75 -12.04 -14.80
CA LEU A 356 -3.59 -11.17 -14.64
C LEU A 356 -3.93 -9.67 -14.66
N PRO A 357 -4.78 -9.13 -15.56
CA PRO A 357 -5.11 -7.71 -15.53
C PRO A 357 -5.86 -7.28 -14.27
N LEU A 358 -6.69 -8.15 -13.69
CA LEU A 358 -7.38 -7.89 -12.43
C LEU A 358 -6.39 -7.84 -11.26
N ILE A 359 -5.44 -8.79 -11.22
CA ILE A 359 -4.36 -8.82 -10.23
C ILE A 359 -3.53 -7.54 -10.33
N ALA A 360 -3.06 -7.19 -11.53
CA ALA A 360 -2.27 -5.99 -11.80
C ALA A 360 -2.93 -4.72 -11.27
N ARG A 361 -4.18 -4.50 -11.67
CA ARG A 361 -4.94 -3.33 -11.25
C ARG A 361 -5.03 -3.22 -9.73
N ASN A 362 -5.45 -4.30 -9.06
CA ASN A 362 -5.72 -4.24 -7.63
C ASN A 362 -4.44 -4.14 -6.80
N ILE A 363 -3.34 -4.79 -7.19
CA ILE A 363 -2.07 -4.68 -6.45
C ILE A 363 -1.46 -3.28 -6.59
N LEU A 364 -1.42 -2.72 -7.80
CA LEU A 364 -0.84 -1.40 -8.05
C LEU A 364 -1.69 -0.28 -7.41
N GLU A 365 -3.02 -0.38 -7.50
CA GLU A 365 -3.91 0.55 -6.78
C GLU A 365 -3.65 0.49 -5.26
N SER A 366 -3.52 -0.69 -4.68
CA SER A 366 -3.28 -0.86 -3.25
C SER A 366 -1.95 -0.25 -2.79
N ILE A 367 -0.88 -0.48 -3.56
CA ILE A 367 0.45 0.09 -3.28
C ILE A 367 0.38 1.61 -3.32
N ARG A 368 -0.17 2.20 -4.39
CA ARG A 368 -0.30 3.64 -4.57
C ARG A 368 -1.15 4.30 -3.49
N LEU A 369 -2.31 3.72 -3.17
CA LEU A 369 -3.20 4.24 -2.13
C LEU A 369 -2.53 4.24 -0.76
N LEU A 370 -1.87 3.15 -0.37
CA LEU A 370 -1.17 3.05 0.91
C LEU A 370 0.03 4.01 0.98
N ALA A 371 0.80 4.15 -0.10
CA ALA A 371 1.91 5.09 -0.16
C ALA A 371 1.43 6.53 0.07
N ASN A 372 0.42 6.95 -0.68
CA ASN A 372 -0.10 8.30 -0.62
C ASN A 372 -0.75 8.62 0.74
N VAL A 373 -1.60 7.72 1.25
CA VAL A 373 -2.31 7.98 2.50
C VAL A 373 -1.37 7.93 3.71
N SER A 374 -0.33 7.09 3.69
CA SER A 374 0.66 7.05 4.77
C SER A 374 1.43 8.37 4.88
N ARG A 375 1.88 8.92 3.74
CA ARG A 375 2.53 10.23 3.70
C ARG A 375 1.57 11.34 4.13
N LEU A 376 0.34 11.31 3.63
CA LEU A 376 -0.69 12.29 3.98
C LEU A 376 -1.03 12.25 5.48
N LEU A 377 -1.15 11.05 6.06
CA LEU A 377 -1.40 10.87 7.49
C LEU A 377 -0.24 11.44 8.33
N ALA A 378 1.01 11.21 7.93
CA ALA A 378 2.18 11.76 8.59
C ALA A 378 2.18 13.29 8.54
N ASP A 379 2.13 13.88 7.33
CA ASP A 379 2.38 15.30 7.09
C ASP A 379 1.20 16.20 7.47
N ARG A 380 -0.03 15.73 7.25
CA ARG A 380 -1.23 16.57 7.41
C ARG A 380 -2.04 16.24 8.66
N CYS A 381 -1.71 15.17 9.37
CA CYS A 381 -2.38 14.79 10.60
C CYS A 381 -1.36 14.68 11.76
N VAL A 382 -0.53 13.64 11.76
CA VAL A 382 0.34 13.28 12.88
C VAL A 382 1.26 14.42 13.29
N ALA A 383 1.94 15.05 12.34
CA ALA A 383 2.89 16.15 12.61
C ALA A 383 2.25 17.32 13.38
N GLY A 384 0.98 17.60 13.13
CA GLY A 384 0.26 18.72 13.75
C GLY A 384 -0.56 18.37 15.00
N ILE A 385 -0.52 17.12 15.48
CA ILE A 385 -1.23 16.72 16.71
C ILE A 385 -0.65 17.41 17.93
N THR A 386 -1.52 17.95 18.80
CA THR A 386 -1.17 18.46 20.13
C THR A 386 -1.96 17.74 21.22
N ALA A 387 -1.41 17.63 22.41
CA ALA A 387 -2.03 16.98 23.55
C ALA A 387 -2.81 17.98 24.42
N ASN A 388 -4.01 17.63 24.88
CA ASN A 388 -4.75 18.34 25.92
C ASN A 388 -4.32 17.81 27.29
N VAL A 389 -3.14 18.23 27.76
CA VAL A 389 -2.45 17.66 28.93
C VAL A 389 -3.33 17.68 30.18
N GLU A 390 -4.04 18.77 30.44
CA GLU A 390 -4.92 18.89 31.61
C GLU A 390 -6.08 17.87 31.54
N ARG A 391 -6.70 17.73 30.36
CA ARG A 391 -7.80 16.79 30.15
C ARG A 391 -7.36 15.33 30.28
N LEU A 392 -6.19 15.00 29.74
CA LEU A 392 -5.58 13.67 29.83
C LEU A 392 -5.30 13.32 31.30
N ARG A 393 -4.73 14.24 32.06
CA ARG A 393 -4.43 14.05 33.48
C ARG A 393 -5.71 13.90 34.32
N GLU A 394 -6.73 14.76 34.10
CA GLU A 394 -8.04 14.65 34.75
C GLU A 394 -8.62 13.23 34.60
N TYR A 395 -8.59 12.69 33.38
CA TYR A 395 -9.10 11.33 33.13
C TYR A 395 -8.24 10.26 33.84
N ALA A 396 -6.92 10.37 33.79
CA ALA A 396 -6.05 9.43 34.46
C ALA A 396 -6.28 9.41 35.97
N GLU A 397 -6.35 10.57 36.63
CA GLU A 397 -6.52 10.71 38.07
C GLU A 397 -7.92 10.34 38.55
N SER A 398 -8.95 10.51 37.70
CA SER A 398 -10.34 10.13 38.03
C SER A 398 -10.68 8.65 37.79
N SER A 399 -9.82 7.91 37.12
CA SER A 399 -10.06 6.51 36.83
C SER A 399 -10.10 5.68 38.13
N PRO A 400 -11.13 4.86 38.39
CA PRO A 400 -11.13 3.96 39.55
C PRO A 400 -10.01 2.92 39.50
N SER A 401 -9.39 2.69 38.33
CA SER A 401 -8.31 1.72 38.15
C SER A 401 -6.99 2.12 38.83
N ILE A 402 -6.82 3.40 39.20
CA ILE A 402 -5.64 3.87 39.94
C ILE A 402 -5.54 3.31 41.37
N VAL A 403 -6.60 2.65 41.85
CA VAL A 403 -6.56 1.88 43.10
C VAL A 403 -5.59 0.69 43.05
N THR A 404 -5.23 0.21 41.87
CA THR A 404 -4.45 -1.03 41.64
C THR A 404 -3.16 -1.12 42.48
N PRO A 405 -2.29 -0.10 42.56
CA PRO A 405 -1.09 -0.13 43.37
C PRO A 405 -1.35 -0.27 44.88
N LEU A 406 -2.57 0.07 45.33
CA LEU A 406 -2.94 -0.07 46.76
C LEU A 406 -3.19 -1.50 47.18
N ASN A 407 -3.31 -2.47 46.22
CA ASN A 407 -3.49 -3.90 46.53
C ASN A 407 -2.42 -4.43 47.47
N LYS A 408 -1.18 -3.95 47.36
CA LYS A 408 -0.06 -4.38 48.25
C LYS A 408 -0.19 -3.92 49.70
N TYR A 409 -1.01 -2.87 49.96
CA TYR A 409 -1.22 -2.31 51.30
C TYR A 409 -2.52 -2.79 51.94
N VAL A 410 -3.61 -2.81 51.17
CA VAL A 410 -4.95 -3.07 51.70
C VAL A 410 -5.55 -4.41 51.27
N GLY A 411 -4.95 -5.06 50.25
CA GLY A 411 -5.47 -6.28 49.62
C GLY A 411 -6.50 -5.99 48.52
N TYR A 412 -6.66 -6.95 47.61
CA TYR A 412 -7.48 -6.81 46.39
C TYR A 412 -8.97 -6.52 46.70
N GLU A 413 -9.57 -7.27 47.65
CA GLU A 413 -11.01 -7.11 47.99
C GLU A 413 -11.30 -5.73 48.56
N GLU A 414 -10.42 -5.22 49.41
CA GLU A 414 -10.59 -3.89 49.99
C GLU A 414 -10.35 -2.79 48.99
N ALA A 415 -9.36 -2.93 48.13
CA ALA A 415 -9.13 -2.01 47.01
C ALA A 415 -10.37 -1.95 46.07
N ALA A 416 -10.99 -3.09 45.80
CA ALA A 416 -12.26 -3.12 45.02
C ALA A 416 -13.40 -2.38 45.71
N LYS A 417 -13.52 -2.45 47.05
CA LYS A 417 -14.51 -1.68 47.82
C LYS A 417 -14.22 -0.19 47.78
N ILE A 418 -12.93 0.19 47.90
CA ILE A 418 -12.50 1.59 47.77
C ILE A 418 -12.89 2.16 46.41
N ALA A 419 -12.59 1.45 45.32
CA ALA A 419 -12.93 1.87 43.97
C ALA A 419 -14.45 2.04 43.76
N LYS A 420 -15.25 1.07 44.24
CA LYS A 420 -16.71 1.14 44.16
C LYS A 420 -17.28 2.30 44.96
N GLN A 421 -16.76 2.56 46.17
CA GLN A 421 -17.22 3.68 46.99
C GLN A 421 -16.84 5.01 46.35
N ALA A 422 -15.61 5.17 45.85
CA ALA A 422 -15.16 6.36 45.17
C ALA A 422 -16.08 6.72 43.98
N LEU A 423 -16.42 5.72 43.17
CA LEU A 423 -17.32 5.91 42.04
C LEU A 423 -18.76 6.27 42.47
N ALA A 424 -19.31 5.58 43.47
CA ALA A 424 -20.69 5.80 43.95
C ALA A 424 -20.86 7.16 44.61
N GLU A 425 -19.85 7.62 45.36
CA GLU A 425 -19.89 8.87 46.13
C GLU A 425 -19.25 10.05 45.36
N ARG A 426 -18.74 9.83 44.15
CA ARG A 426 -18.01 10.82 43.36
C ARG A 426 -16.84 11.45 44.10
N LYS A 427 -16.12 10.62 44.86
CA LYS A 427 -14.90 10.98 45.61
C LYS A 427 -13.66 10.47 44.90
N THR A 428 -12.52 11.04 45.24
CA THR A 428 -11.23 10.51 44.80
C THR A 428 -10.87 9.24 45.57
N ILE A 429 -10.04 8.41 44.98
CA ILE A 429 -9.50 7.20 45.66
C ILE A 429 -8.80 7.61 46.96
N ARG A 430 -8.04 8.71 46.97
CA ARG A 430 -7.34 9.24 48.15
C ARG A 430 -8.30 9.54 49.30
N GLU A 431 -9.38 10.27 49.03
CA GLU A 431 -10.40 10.63 50.03
C GLU A 431 -11.00 9.37 50.65
N VAL A 432 -11.40 8.39 49.84
CA VAL A 432 -11.99 7.16 50.32
C VAL A 432 -11.02 6.30 51.19
N VAL A 433 -9.74 6.24 50.80
CA VAL A 433 -8.71 5.52 51.60
C VAL A 433 -8.56 6.14 52.97
N ILE A 434 -8.57 7.48 53.06
CA ILE A 434 -8.50 8.21 54.36
C ILE A 434 -9.76 7.98 55.18
N GLU A 435 -10.94 8.16 54.60
CA GLU A 435 -12.27 7.95 55.27
C GLU A 435 -12.44 6.53 55.81
N ARG A 436 -11.95 5.53 55.09
CA ARG A 436 -11.96 4.13 55.55
C ARG A 436 -10.92 3.83 56.62
N GLY A 437 -10.15 4.83 57.01
CA GLY A 437 -9.20 4.74 58.14
C GLY A 437 -7.95 3.93 57.85
N HIS A 438 -7.59 3.63 56.62
CA HIS A 438 -6.43 2.81 56.31
C HIS A 438 -5.11 3.47 56.70
N VAL A 439 -5.02 4.82 56.56
CA VAL A 439 -3.87 5.61 57.02
C VAL A 439 -3.85 5.63 58.53
N ALA A 440 -4.95 5.90 59.21
CA ALA A 440 -5.06 5.94 60.64
C ALA A 440 -4.76 4.59 61.31
N ALA A 441 -5.08 3.48 60.63
CA ALA A 441 -4.78 2.10 61.07
C ALA A 441 -3.32 1.68 60.78
N GLY A 442 -2.51 2.55 60.21
CA GLY A 442 -1.09 2.28 59.94
C GLY A 442 -0.83 1.26 58.82
N LYS A 443 -1.81 1.00 57.94
CA LYS A 443 -1.63 0.09 56.80
C LYS A 443 -0.73 0.70 55.71
N LEU A 444 -0.73 2.03 55.59
CA LEU A 444 0.17 2.82 54.75
C LEU A 444 0.27 4.25 55.30
N THR A 445 1.36 4.95 55.02
CA THR A 445 1.50 6.38 55.36
C THR A 445 0.86 7.25 54.25
N GLU A 446 0.67 8.56 54.54
CA GLU A 446 0.20 9.50 53.52
C GLU A 446 1.17 9.59 52.34
N GLU A 447 2.47 9.61 52.60
CA GLU A 447 3.52 9.64 51.56
C GLU A 447 3.46 8.37 50.68
N GLN A 448 3.18 7.20 51.31
CA GLN A 448 3.00 5.95 50.55
C GLN A 448 1.72 5.98 49.73
N LEU A 449 0.65 6.60 50.26
CA LEU A 449 -0.60 6.78 49.53
C LEU A 449 -0.41 7.69 48.32
N ASP A 450 0.23 8.84 48.50
CA ASP A 450 0.49 9.80 47.43
C ASP A 450 1.43 9.20 46.37
N ALA A 451 2.47 8.48 46.76
CA ALA A 451 3.33 7.76 45.85
C ALA A 451 2.61 6.63 45.09
N ALA A 452 1.70 5.91 45.76
CA ALA A 452 0.92 4.86 45.13
C ALA A 452 -0.13 5.39 44.13
N LEU A 453 -0.58 6.62 44.29
CA LEU A 453 -1.56 7.28 43.44
C LEU A 453 -0.92 8.23 42.40
N ASP A 454 0.41 8.34 42.37
CA ASP A 454 1.08 9.07 41.28
C ASP A 454 0.89 8.34 39.94
N VAL A 455 -0.01 8.86 39.13
CA VAL A 455 -0.43 8.26 37.87
C VAL A 455 0.72 8.15 36.86
N LEU A 456 1.72 9.03 36.90
CA LEU A 456 2.87 8.95 36.01
C LEU A 456 3.80 7.79 36.42
N SER A 457 4.02 7.59 37.71
CA SER A 457 4.85 6.48 38.20
C SER A 457 4.26 5.10 37.84
N MET A 458 2.93 5.00 37.68
CA MET A 458 2.25 3.77 37.29
C MET A 458 2.56 3.34 35.85
N THR A 459 3.05 4.24 35.02
CA THR A 459 3.32 3.97 33.59
C THR A 459 4.67 3.28 33.36
N ARG A 460 5.54 3.26 34.39
CA ARG A 460 6.90 2.67 34.36
C ARG A 460 7.20 2.03 35.70
N PRO A 461 6.70 0.82 35.95
CA PRO A 461 6.85 0.09 37.23
C PRO A 461 8.27 -0.38 37.47
#